data_8023093fef50cc9144f065d0cf15f7ae
#
_entry.id   8023093fef50cc9144f065d0cf15f7ae
#
_cell.length_a   1.000
_cell.length_b   1.000
_cell.length_c   1.000
_cell.angle_alpha   90.00
_cell.angle_beta   90.00
_cell.angle_gamma   90.00
#
_symmetry.space_group_name_H-M   'P 1'
#
loop_
_entity.id
_entity.type
_entity.pdbx_description
1 polymer ?
#
loop_
_entity_poly.entity_id
_entity_poly.type
_entity_poly.pdbx_seq_one_letter_code
_entity_poly.pdbx_strand_id
1 'polypeptide(L)'
;VTLETAAIVGVNNRLDPVQSINGGAKYFANILTKNIFGKTDLDKLKISLASYNLGPTNIINIASTIDKEPNEMSWEDFYLKLKNISGPDLGLIDINNYTRGQQAIDYVERVSEFYDLMEVHSCKAKTQSV
;
A
#
# COMPACT_ATOMS: atom_id res chain seq x y z
N VAL A 1 13.55 1.98 -1.58
CA VAL A 1 13.88 1.07 -0.47
C VAL A 1 14.68 1.82 0.57
N THR A 2 14.20 1.84 1.80
CA THR A 2 14.92 2.43 2.93
C THR A 2 16.03 1.47 3.42
N LEU A 3 16.93 1.97 4.26
CA LEU A 3 17.98 1.12 4.85
C LEU A 3 17.39 -0.01 5.71
N GLU A 4 16.36 0.29 6.50
CA GLU A 4 15.71 -0.70 7.34
C GLU A 4 15.02 -1.79 6.49
N THR A 5 14.27 -1.38 5.47
CA THR A 5 13.61 -2.31 4.56
C THR A 5 14.62 -3.14 3.78
N ALA A 6 15.73 -2.52 3.34
CA ALA A 6 16.80 -3.23 2.64
C ALA A 6 17.40 -4.34 3.50
N ALA A 7 17.62 -4.08 4.79
CA ALA A 7 18.12 -5.09 5.73
C ALA A 7 17.13 -6.26 5.89
N ILE A 8 15.83 -5.97 5.98
CA ILE A 8 14.79 -6.99 6.13
C ILE A 8 14.72 -7.92 4.93
N VAL A 9 14.83 -7.38 3.70
CA VAL A 9 14.69 -8.16 2.47
C VAL A 9 16.02 -8.63 1.87
N GLY A 10 17.15 -8.34 2.50
CA GLY A 10 18.46 -8.79 2.07
C GLY A 10 19.06 -8.01 0.91
N VAL A 11 18.68 -6.74 0.77
CA VAL A 11 19.29 -5.84 -0.23
C VAL A 11 20.62 -5.33 0.33
N ASN A 12 21.73 -5.67 -0.32
CA ASN A 12 23.06 -5.27 0.11
C ASN A 12 23.43 -3.84 -0.31
N ASN A 13 22.85 -3.35 -1.40
CA ASN A 13 23.10 -2.01 -1.91
C ASN A 13 21.77 -1.40 -2.39
N ARG A 14 21.16 -0.57 -1.55
CA ARG A 14 19.88 0.06 -1.86
C ARG A 14 19.95 1.08 -3.00
N LEU A 15 21.16 1.48 -3.41
CA LEU A 15 21.36 2.38 -4.54
C LEU A 15 21.43 1.63 -5.87
N ASP A 16 21.56 0.30 -5.85
CA ASP A 16 21.50 -0.52 -7.06
C ASP A 16 20.04 -0.62 -7.51
N PRO A 17 19.66 -0.14 -8.71
CA PRO A 17 18.27 -0.16 -9.16
C PRO A 17 17.67 -1.56 -9.20
N VAL A 18 18.42 -2.57 -9.64
CA VAL A 18 17.91 -3.94 -9.74
C VAL A 18 17.64 -4.53 -8.36
N GLN A 19 18.59 -4.37 -7.42
CA GLN A 19 18.38 -4.83 -6.05
C GLN A 19 17.25 -4.11 -5.36
N SER A 20 17.10 -2.80 -5.57
CA SER A 20 16.01 -2.01 -4.98
C SER A 20 14.65 -2.45 -5.50
N ILE A 21 14.50 -2.71 -6.79
CA ILE A 21 13.26 -3.18 -7.39
C ILE A 21 12.90 -4.57 -6.84
N ASN A 22 13.85 -5.50 -6.83
CA ASN A 22 13.62 -6.85 -6.32
C ASN A 22 13.32 -6.84 -4.82
N GLY A 23 14.04 -6.02 -4.05
CA GLY A 23 13.82 -5.87 -2.61
C GLY A 23 12.45 -5.28 -2.31
N GLY A 24 12.02 -4.27 -3.08
CA GLY A 24 10.70 -3.67 -2.95
C GLY A 24 9.57 -4.65 -3.25
N ALA A 25 9.72 -5.46 -4.29
CA ALA A 25 8.74 -6.49 -4.65
C ALA A 25 8.62 -7.56 -3.58
N LYS A 26 9.76 -8.02 -3.01
CA LYS A 26 9.76 -8.98 -1.90
C LYS A 26 9.09 -8.41 -0.66
N TYR A 27 9.37 -7.16 -0.34
CA TYR A 27 8.79 -6.49 0.82
C TYR A 27 7.28 -6.36 0.67
N PHE A 28 6.80 -5.94 -0.50
CA PHE A 28 5.37 -5.85 -0.76
C PHE A 28 4.68 -7.23 -0.70
N ALA A 29 5.29 -8.25 -1.30
CA ALA A 29 4.76 -9.61 -1.23
C ALA A 29 4.65 -10.10 0.22
N ASN A 30 5.62 -9.77 1.06
CA ASN A 30 5.60 -10.08 2.49
C ASN A 30 4.42 -9.38 3.19
N ILE A 31 4.24 -8.08 2.91
CA ILE A 31 3.12 -7.30 3.47
C ILE A 31 1.79 -7.91 3.06
N LEU A 32 1.63 -8.21 1.77
CA LEU A 32 0.38 -8.77 1.24
C LEU A 32 0.05 -10.12 1.88
N THR A 33 1.05 -10.97 2.05
CA THR A 33 0.88 -12.29 2.66
C THR A 33 0.50 -12.20 4.13
N LYS A 34 1.09 -11.26 4.87
CA LYS A 34 0.86 -11.09 6.31
C LYS A 34 -0.34 -10.22 6.64
N ASN A 35 -0.88 -9.48 5.68
CA ASN A 35 -2.00 -8.59 5.90
C ASN A 35 -3.27 -9.38 6.22
N ILE A 36 -3.86 -9.11 7.39
CA ILE A 36 -5.10 -9.73 7.84
C ILE A 36 -6.33 -8.87 7.57
N PHE A 37 -6.13 -7.64 7.08
CA PHE A 37 -7.21 -6.67 6.87
C PHE A 37 -7.72 -6.74 5.44
N GLY A 38 -9.03 -6.77 5.28
CA GLY A 38 -9.67 -6.70 3.99
C GLY A 38 -10.88 -7.61 3.88
N LYS A 39 -12.01 -7.04 3.47
CA LYS A 39 -13.25 -7.78 3.26
C LYS A 39 -13.23 -8.53 1.92
N THR A 40 -12.70 -7.90 0.88
CA THR A 40 -12.55 -8.49 -0.45
C THR A 40 -11.06 -8.55 -0.81
N ASP A 41 -10.73 -9.28 -1.87
CA ASP A 41 -9.35 -9.34 -2.38
C ASP A 41 -8.86 -7.95 -2.80
N LEU A 42 -9.74 -7.13 -3.39
CA LEU A 42 -9.41 -5.77 -3.78
C LEU A 42 -9.15 -4.89 -2.55
N ASP A 43 -9.98 -4.99 -1.51
CA ASP A 43 -9.76 -4.29 -0.25
C ASP A 43 -8.42 -4.68 0.36
N LYS A 44 -8.13 -5.97 0.39
CA LYS A 44 -6.86 -6.48 0.92
C LYS A 44 -5.67 -5.93 0.15
N LEU A 45 -5.76 -5.89 -1.18
CA LEU A 45 -4.71 -5.33 -2.03
C LEU A 45 -4.48 -3.85 -1.74
N LYS A 46 -5.54 -3.06 -1.69
CA LYS A 46 -5.45 -1.61 -1.45
C LYS A 46 -4.90 -1.30 -0.07
N ILE A 47 -5.36 -2.01 0.95
CA ILE A 47 -4.86 -1.84 2.31
C ILE A 47 -3.37 -2.24 2.38
N SER A 48 -2.97 -3.30 1.68
CA SER A 48 -1.56 -3.72 1.61
C SER A 48 -0.69 -2.68 0.90
N LEU A 49 -1.20 -2.03 -0.15
CA LEU A 49 -0.49 -0.94 -0.83
C LEU A 49 -0.31 0.26 0.10
N ALA A 50 -1.33 0.61 0.87
CA ALA A 50 -1.24 1.66 1.87
C ALA A 50 -0.21 1.29 2.96
N SER A 51 -0.21 0.04 3.38
CA SER A 51 0.78 -0.48 4.34
C SER A 51 2.21 -0.40 3.80
N TYR A 52 2.40 -0.69 2.52
CA TYR A 52 3.70 -0.54 1.86
C TYR A 52 4.18 0.91 1.87
N ASN A 53 3.29 1.84 1.58
CA ASN A 53 3.63 3.27 1.52
C ASN A 53 3.81 3.90 2.90
N LEU A 54 2.89 3.64 3.81
CA LEU A 54 2.81 4.31 5.11
C LEU A 54 3.54 3.55 6.23
N GLY A 55 3.72 2.26 6.06
CA GLY A 55 4.30 1.36 7.06
C GLY A 55 3.25 0.48 7.75
N PRO A 56 3.57 -0.82 7.98
CA PRO A 56 2.62 -1.75 8.60
C PRO A 56 2.16 -1.34 10.00
N THR A 57 3.05 -0.78 10.81
CA THR A 57 2.72 -0.32 12.16
C THR A 57 1.65 0.77 12.14
N ASN A 58 1.76 1.71 11.21
CA ASN A 58 0.78 2.78 11.05
C ASN A 58 -0.59 2.23 10.63
N ILE A 59 -0.61 1.25 9.76
CA ILE A 59 -1.86 0.61 9.31
C ILE A 59 -2.51 -0.16 10.48
N ILE A 60 -1.73 -0.85 11.29
CA ILE A 60 -2.25 -1.54 12.48
C ILE A 60 -2.85 -0.53 13.45
N ASN A 61 -2.18 0.59 13.68
CA ASN A 61 -2.68 1.64 14.57
C ASN A 61 -3.99 2.24 14.05
N ILE A 62 -4.10 2.46 12.75
CA ILE A 62 -5.35 2.94 12.13
C ILE A 62 -6.45 1.89 12.29
N ALA A 63 -6.15 0.64 12.01
CA ALA A 63 -7.11 -0.46 12.15
C ALA A 63 -7.66 -0.57 13.58
N SER A 64 -6.86 -0.28 14.59
CA SER A 64 -7.30 -0.28 15.99
C SER A 64 -8.40 0.74 16.30
N THR A 65 -8.56 1.75 15.46
CA THR A 65 -9.61 2.78 15.59
C THR A 65 -10.88 2.43 14.81
N ILE A 66 -10.86 1.36 14.03
CA ILE A 66 -12.01 0.91 13.23
C ILE A 66 -12.72 -0.18 14.03
N ASP A 67 -14.01 0.02 14.29
CA ASP A 67 -14.83 -0.92 15.08
C ASP A 67 -15.39 -2.04 14.18
N LYS A 68 -14.47 -2.84 13.64
CA LYS A 68 -14.79 -3.99 12.79
C LYS A 68 -13.73 -5.06 12.95
N GLU A 69 -14.10 -6.32 12.68
CA GLU A 69 -13.12 -7.39 12.58
C GLU A 69 -12.21 -7.18 11.37
N PRO A 70 -10.95 -7.63 11.43
CA PRO A 70 -10.00 -7.41 10.34
C PRO A 70 -10.52 -7.84 8.96
N ASN A 71 -11.20 -8.97 8.88
CA ASN A 71 -11.72 -9.50 7.62
C ASN A 71 -13.02 -8.82 7.16
N GLU A 72 -13.53 -7.88 7.92
CA GLU A 72 -14.71 -7.09 7.57
C GLU A 72 -14.38 -5.64 7.23
N MET A 73 -13.11 -5.26 7.36
CA MET A 73 -12.66 -3.91 7.03
C MET A 73 -12.59 -3.73 5.51
N SER A 74 -13.08 -2.59 5.02
CA SER A 74 -12.97 -2.21 3.61
C SER A 74 -11.87 -1.17 3.42
N TRP A 75 -11.42 -1.01 2.18
CA TRP A 75 -10.54 0.10 1.85
C TRP A 75 -11.13 1.45 2.22
N GLU A 76 -12.45 1.62 2.05
CA GLU A 76 -13.13 2.86 2.40
C GLU A 76 -12.99 3.20 3.89
N ASP A 77 -13.02 2.20 4.78
CA ASP A 77 -12.82 2.41 6.21
C ASP A 77 -11.44 3.03 6.48
N PHE A 78 -10.40 2.53 5.83
CA PHE A 78 -9.04 3.08 5.92
C PHE A 78 -8.94 4.44 5.22
N TYR A 79 -9.56 4.59 4.07
CA TYR A 79 -9.58 5.84 3.31
C TYR A 79 -10.09 7.00 4.16
N LEU A 80 -11.23 6.82 4.82
CA LEU A 80 -11.81 7.86 5.67
C LEU A 80 -10.89 8.22 6.83
N LYS A 81 -10.25 7.24 7.44
CA LYS A 81 -9.30 7.48 8.53
C LYS A 81 -8.05 8.20 8.02
N LEU A 82 -7.50 7.75 6.91
CA LEU A 82 -6.31 8.36 6.30
C LEU A 82 -6.55 9.80 5.87
N LYS A 83 -7.72 10.07 5.30
CA LYS A 83 -8.10 11.41 4.85
C LYS A 83 -8.23 12.40 5.98
N ASN A 84 -8.68 11.94 7.15
CA ASN A 84 -8.93 12.78 8.32
C ASN A 84 -7.76 12.82 9.30
N ILE A 85 -6.66 12.12 9.00
CA ILE A 85 -5.48 12.18 9.84
C ILE A 85 -4.86 13.57 9.74
N SER A 86 -4.89 14.27 10.86
CA SER A 86 -4.17 15.51 11.05
C SER A 86 -3.41 15.41 12.36
N GLY A 87 -2.12 15.66 12.35
CA GLY A 87 -1.34 15.70 13.56
C GLY A 87 0.04 15.06 13.44
N PRO A 88 0.89 15.25 14.45
CA PRO A 88 2.30 14.85 14.38
C PRO A 88 2.54 13.34 14.38
N ASP A 89 1.57 12.54 14.82
CA ASP A 89 1.77 11.09 15.00
C ASP A 89 1.76 10.28 13.69
N LEU A 90 1.03 10.75 12.69
CA LEU A 90 0.96 10.12 11.37
C LEU A 90 1.11 11.13 10.24
N GLY A 91 1.08 12.40 10.57
CA GLY A 91 1.06 13.46 9.62
C GLY A 91 2.34 14.24 9.64
N LEU A 92 3.35 13.79 8.93
CA LEU A 92 4.31 14.76 8.45
C LEU A 92 3.56 15.57 7.40
N ILE A 93 3.07 16.74 7.82
CA ILE A 93 2.53 17.72 6.89
C ILE A 93 3.73 18.30 6.15
N ASP A 94 3.80 18.15 4.84
CA ASP A 94 4.80 18.85 4.06
C ASP A 94 4.42 20.34 3.94
N ILE A 95 5.29 21.13 3.30
CA ILE A 95 5.10 22.57 3.12
C ILE A 95 3.81 22.95 2.37
N ASN A 96 3.10 21.98 1.76
CA ASN A 96 1.87 22.20 1.01
C ASN A 96 0.65 21.63 1.72
N ASN A 97 0.74 21.34 3.02
CA ASN A 97 -0.30 20.67 3.80
C ASN A 97 -0.67 19.28 3.26
N TYR A 98 0.25 18.65 2.54
CA TYR A 98 0.08 17.32 1.99
C TYR A 98 0.46 16.29 3.04
N THR A 99 -0.54 15.66 3.66
CA THR A 99 -0.31 14.71 4.76
C THR A 99 0.20 13.37 4.26
N ARG A 100 0.84 12.60 5.16
CA ARG A 100 1.23 11.22 4.85
C ARG A 100 0.02 10.35 4.53
N GLY A 101 -1.11 10.60 5.21
CA GLY A 101 -2.35 9.90 4.90
C GLY A 101 -2.84 10.15 3.49
N GLN A 102 -2.82 11.40 3.03
CA GLN A 102 -3.20 11.74 1.67
C GLN A 102 -2.21 11.18 0.64
N GLN A 103 -0.92 11.16 0.97
CA GLN A 103 0.09 10.53 0.11
C GLN A 103 -0.18 9.03 -0.07
N ALA A 104 -0.56 8.34 1.01
CA ALA A 104 -0.90 6.92 0.94
C ALA A 104 -2.14 6.69 0.08
N ILE A 105 -3.17 7.52 0.22
CA ILE A 105 -4.38 7.46 -0.61
C ILE A 105 -4.03 7.63 -2.08
N ASP A 106 -3.28 8.67 -2.42
CA ASP A 106 -2.89 8.96 -3.81
C ASP A 106 -2.07 7.81 -4.40
N TYR A 107 -1.17 7.25 -3.61
CA TYR A 107 -0.37 6.11 -4.02
C TYR A 107 -1.26 4.89 -4.35
N VAL A 108 -2.18 4.55 -3.45
CA VAL A 108 -3.08 3.40 -3.65
C VAL A 108 -3.95 3.61 -4.89
N GLU A 109 -4.53 4.79 -5.07
CA GLU A 109 -5.37 5.09 -6.22
C GLU A 109 -4.60 5.02 -7.53
N ARG A 110 -3.39 5.58 -7.56
CA ARG A 110 -2.54 5.59 -8.74
C ARG A 110 -2.11 4.18 -9.15
N VAL A 111 -1.67 3.38 -8.19
CA VAL A 111 -1.26 2.00 -8.46
C VAL A 111 -2.45 1.15 -8.89
N SER A 112 -3.60 1.33 -8.26
CA SER A 112 -4.83 0.60 -8.61
C SER A 112 -5.30 0.91 -10.03
N GLU A 113 -5.27 2.18 -10.44
CA GLU A 113 -5.59 2.59 -11.81
C GLU A 113 -4.65 1.95 -12.83
N PHE A 114 -3.36 1.96 -12.53
CA PHE A 114 -2.36 1.33 -13.39
C PHE A 114 -2.61 -0.17 -13.54
N TYR A 115 -2.94 -0.84 -12.44
CA TYR A 115 -3.24 -2.27 -12.41
C TYR A 115 -4.48 -2.59 -13.23
N ASP A 116 -5.53 -1.79 -13.11
CA ASP A 116 -6.77 -1.95 -13.88
C ASP A 116 -6.50 -1.80 -15.38
N LEU A 117 -5.70 -0.82 -15.78
CA LEU A 117 -5.30 -0.63 -17.18
C LEU A 117 -4.54 -1.85 -17.72
N MET A 118 -3.65 -2.42 -16.92
CA MET A 118 -2.88 -3.61 -17.29
C MET A 118 -3.81 -4.81 -17.47
N GLU A 119 -4.79 -5.02 -16.59
CA GLU A 119 -5.77 -6.11 -16.73
C GLU A 119 -6.62 -5.98 -17.98
N VAL A 120 -7.09 -4.78 -18.29
CA VAL A 120 -7.87 -4.51 -19.51
C VAL A 120 -7.05 -4.86 -20.76
N HIS A 121 -5.79 -4.46 -20.81
CA HIS A 121 -4.90 -4.79 -21.91
C HIS A 121 -4.65 -6.30 -22.02
N SER A 122 -4.44 -6.99 -20.91
CA SER A 122 -4.28 -8.43 -20.89
C SER A 122 -5.52 -9.15 -21.43
N CYS A 123 -6.71 -8.73 -21.00
CA CYS A 123 -7.97 -9.29 -21.48
C CYS A 123 -8.15 -9.08 -22.98
N LYS A 124 -7.88 -7.89 -23.51
CA LYS A 124 -7.94 -7.59 -24.93
C LYS A 124 -6.95 -8.42 -25.73
N ALA A 125 -5.73 -8.58 -25.25
CA ALA A 125 -4.72 -9.40 -25.90
C ALA A 125 -5.15 -10.87 -25.99
N LYS A 126 -5.72 -11.41 -24.92
CA LYS A 126 -6.24 -12.78 -24.89
C LYS A 126 -7.41 -12.97 -25.86
N THR A 127 -8.29 -12.00 -25.98
CA THR A 127 -9.41 -12.04 -26.91
C THR A 127 -8.96 -11.96 -28.35
N GLN A 128 -7.91 -11.21 -28.66
CA GLN A 128 -7.38 -11.05 -30.01
C GLN A 128 -6.54 -12.22 -30.48
N SER A 129 -6.05 -13.06 -29.57
CA SER A 129 -5.21 -14.21 -29.93
C SER A 129 -5.99 -15.47 -30.25
N VAL A 130 -7.30 -15.40 -30.33
CA VAL A 130 -8.17 -16.54 -30.72
C VAL A 130 -8.41 -16.63 -32.22
#